data_72a7f3fb110b9bd3adb0f83f1ddc2ee9
#
_entry.id   72a7f3fb110b9bd3adb0f83f1ddc2ee9
#
_cell.length_a   1.000
_cell.length_b   1.000
_cell.length_c   1.000
_cell.angle_alpha   90.00
_cell.angle_beta   90.00
_cell.angle_gamma   90.00
#
_symmetry.space_group_name_H-M   'P 1'
#
loop_
_entity.id
_entity.type
_entity.pdbx_description
1 polymer ?
#
loop_
_entity_poly.entity_id
_entity_poly.type
_entity_poly.pdbx_seq_one_letter_code
_entity_poly.pdbx_strand_id
1 'polypeptide(L)'
;QGDVSIVGDLLIMSVEETRGRVDCGLEGISEDISADRFRGVRIFDISDLTRPTQVGAVQTCRGSHTHSVVSGPGEDGRIIVYNSGTSTVREEEELEGCIDESPGDTRTALFRIDVIEIPVDDPSQARIVDSPAVFADPETGVLAGLWRGGDHGDDTQETYRTDQCHDITVFPEHNIAAGACSGNGIIFDISDPRKPQRIDEVVDQGFAYWHSATFNNDGTKVIFTDEWGGGMQPRCRAYDPLDW
;
A
#
# COMPACT_ATOMS: atom_id res chain seq x y z
N GLN A 1 11.86 6.41 -4.49
CA GLN A 1 10.98 7.35 -3.80
C GLN A 1 10.18 6.55 -2.79
N GLY A 2 10.02 7.04 -1.57
CA GLY A 2 9.33 6.31 -0.51
C GLY A 2 8.70 7.28 0.46
N ASP A 3 7.65 6.83 1.11
CA ASP A 3 6.91 7.57 2.12
C ASP A 3 7.60 7.52 3.47
N VAL A 4 7.37 8.50 4.32
CA VAL A 4 7.98 8.61 5.65
C VAL A 4 6.94 9.02 6.68
N SER A 5 6.83 8.25 7.76
CA SER A 5 5.99 8.56 8.92
C SER A 5 6.82 8.61 10.20
N ILE A 6 6.39 9.44 11.16
CA ILE A 6 7.04 9.56 12.46
C ILE A 6 6.02 9.24 13.57
N VAL A 7 6.41 8.36 14.48
CA VAL A 7 5.62 8.02 15.67
C VAL A 7 6.56 8.02 16.88
N GLY A 8 6.45 9.05 17.71
CA GLY A 8 7.41 9.28 18.79
C GLY A 8 8.83 9.46 18.26
N ASP A 9 9.76 8.65 18.73
CA ASP A 9 11.16 8.65 18.29
C ASP A 9 11.44 7.64 17.17
N LEU A 10 10.40 7.02 16.58
CA LEU A 10 10.53 6.10 15.46
C LEU A 10 10.16 6.78 14.14
N LEU A 11 11.02 6.64 13.14
CA LEU A 11 10.78 6.99 11.75
C LEU A 11 10.59 5.70 10.96
N ILE A 12 9.46 5.61 10.26
CA ILE A 12 9.09 4.50 9.39
C ILE A 12 9.27 4.99 7.96
N MET A 13 10.00 4.22 7.14
CA MET A 13 10.34 4.62 5.77
C MET A 13 9.99 3.51 4.78
N SER A 14 9.21 3.84 3.77
CA SER A 14 8.90 2.99 2.63
C SER A 14 10.11 2.79 1.72
N VAL A 15 10.30 1.57 1.23
CA VAL A 15 11.32 1.21 0.24
C VAL A 15 10.68 0.39 -0.87
N GLU A 16 10.42 1.03 -2.00
CA GLU A 16 9.90 0.41 -3.22
C GLU A 16 11.03 0.02 -4.20
N GLU A 17 12.15 0.73 -4.13
CA GLU A 17 13.29 0.56 -5.05
C GLU A 17 13.69 -0.91 -5.23
N THR A 18 13.62 -1.39 -6.48
CA THR A 18 13.88 -2.80 -6.80
C THR A 18 15.36 -3.19 -6.70
N ARG A 19 16.25 -2.22 -6.58
CA ARG A 19 17.70 -2.40 -6.44
C ARG A 19 18.20 -2.10 -5.03
N GLY A 20 17.30 -1.84 -4.07
CA GLY A 20 17.65 -1.57 -2.68
C GLY A 20 18.40 -2.74 -2.05
N ARG A 21 19.32 -2.45 -1.11
CA ARG A 21 20.16 -3.43 -0.42
C ARG A 21 19.83 -3.50 1.06
N VAL A 22 19.94 -4.69 1.63
CA VAL A 22 19.79 -4.89 3.09
C VAL A 22 20.77 -4.02 3.89
N ASP A 23 22.01 -3.91 3.43
CA ASP A 23 23.09 -3.16 4.06
C ASP A 23 23.11 -1.65 3.73
N CYS A 24 22.11 -1.16 2.98
CA CYS A 24 22.05 0.22 2.49
C CYS A 24 23.20 0.64 1.56
N GLY A 25 23.92 -0.32 0.95
CA GLY A 25 24.97 -0.06 -0.03
C GLY A 25 24.45 0.69 -1.26
N LEU A 26 25.27 1.56 -1.82
CA LEU A 26 24.89 2.46 -2.91
C LEU A 26 24.99 1.80 -4.31
N GLU A 27 25.70 0.69 -4.43
CA GLU A 27 25.88 -0.04 -5.68
C GLU A 27 24.61 -0.65 -6.23
N GLY A 28 23.62 -0.87 -5.37
CA GLY A 28 22.36 -1.50 -5.73
C GLY A 28 22.49 -3.00 -6.01
N ILE A 29 21.40 -3.61 -6.43
CA ILE A 29 21.30 -5.03 -6.84
C ILE A 29 20.98 -5.06 -8.33
N SER A 30 21.75 -5.81 -9.10
CA SER A 30 21.56 -6.01 -10.56
C SER A 30 21.08 -7.40 -10.92
N GLU A 31 21.27 -8.37 -10.06
CA GLU A 31 20.84 -9.75 -10.21
C GLU A 31 19.32 -9.85 -10.13
N ASP A 32 18.73 -10.77 -10.87
CA ASP A 32 17.27 -11.02 -10.84
C ASP A 32 16.82 -11.53 -9.44
N ILE A 33 17.63 -12.40 -8.83
CA ILE A 33 17.42 -12.95 -7.50
C ILE A 33 18.63 -12.63 -6.61
N SER A 34 18.40 -12.04 -5.44
CA SER A 34 19.49 -11.74 -4.51
C SER A 34 19.00 -11.70 -3.06
N ALA A 35 19.66 -12.46 -2.20
CA ALA A 35 19.41 -12.42 -0.74
C ALA A 35 19.77 -11.06 -0.10
N ASP A 36 20.58 -10.24 -0.77
CA ASP A 36 20.96 -8.91 -0.32
C ASP A 36 19.92 -7.83 -0.69
N ARG A 37 18.90 -8.18 -1.48
CA ARG A 37 17.86 -7.23 -1.88
C ARG A 37 16.94 -6.89 -0.72
N PHE A 38 16.65 -5.60 -0.57
CA PHE A 38 15.68 -5.09 0.38
C PHE A 38 14.55 -4.34 -0.33
N ARG A 39 13.33 -4.71 -0.05
CA ARG A 39 12.09 -4.01 -0.43
C ARG A 39 11.08 -4.16 0.70
N GLY A 40 10.45 -3.08 1.12
CA GLY A 40 9.50 -3.08 2.24
C GLY A 40 9.61 -1.84 3.11
N VAL A 41 9.63 -2.00 4.42
CA VAL A 41 9.64 -0.89 5.38
C VAL A 41 10.87 -0.95 6.27
N ARG A 42 11.58 0.17 6.43
CA ARG A 42 12.68 0.34 7.38
C ARG A 42 12.22 1.19 8.56
N ILE A 43 12.75 0.90 9.73
CA ILE A 43 12.42 1.59 10.97
C ILE A 43 13.71 2.13 11.56
N PHE A 44 13.72 3.43 11.86
CA PHE A 44 14.87 4.12 12.44
C PHE A 44 14.51 4.73 13.79
N ASP A 45 15.42 4.63 14.73
CA ASP A 45 15.43 5.48 15.93
C ASP A 45 15.97 6.86 15.53
N ILE A 46 15.18 7.89 15.80
CA ILE A 46 15.49 9.29 15.54
C ILE A 46 15.52 10.13 16.83
N SER A 47 15.66 9.50 18.00
CA SER A 47 15.83 10.21 19.27
C SER A 47 17.00 11.19 19.23
N ASP A 48 18.03 10.88 18.47
CA ASP A 48 19.08 11.81 18.05
C ASP A 48 18.96 12.07 16.54
N LEU A 49 18.35 13.17 16.15
CA LEU A 49 18.15 13.57 14.75
C LEU A 49 19.45 13.72 13.96
N THR A 50 20.58 13.91 14.64
CA THR A 50 21.90 14.00 13.97
C THR A 50 22.51 12.64 13.67
N ARG A 51 21.94 11.56 14.22
CA ARG A 51 22.46 10.19 14.11
C ARG A 51 21.34 9.15 14.05
N PRO A 52 20.46 9.20 13.04
CA PRO A 52 19.43 8.19 12.85
C PRO A 52 20.04 6.79 12.80
N THR A 53 19.47 5.84 13.52
CA THR A 53 19.95 4.46 13.57
C THR A 53 18.84 3.49 13.15
N GLN A 54 19.09 2.63 12.18
CA GLN A 54 18.12 1.61 11.82
C GLN A 54 17.98 0.59 12.95
N VAL A 55 16.76 0.44 13.47
CA VAL A 55 16.44 -0.45 14.60
C VAL A 55 15.49 -1.58 14.21
N GLY A 56 14.93 -1.55 13.01
CA GLY A 56 14.05 -2.60 12.50
C GLY A 56 13.88 -2.52 11.00
N ALA A 57 13.33 -3.60 10.43
CA ALA A 57 12.97 -3.67 9.04
C ALA A 57 11.97 -4.81 8.80
N VAL A 58 11.05 -4.61 7.83
CA VAL A 58 10.12 -5.64 7.37
C VAL A 58 10.23 -5.73 5.86
N GLN A 59 10.58 -6.90 5.35
CA GLN A 59 10.58 -7.16 3.91
C GLN A 59 9.18 -7.56 3.45
N THR A 60 8.78 -7.11 2.27
CA THR A 60 7.49 -7.41 1.65
C THR A 60 7.68 -7.91 0.23
N CYS A 61 6.66 -8.60 -0.30
CA CYS A 61 6.75 -9.18 -1.64
C CYS A 61 6.79 -8.15 -2.77
N ARG A 62 6.15 -6.99 -2.56
CA ARG A 62 6.00 -5.95 -3.60
C ARG A 62 6.65 -4.62 -3.22
N GLY A 63 7.47 -4.61 -2.17
CA GLY A 63 8.02 -3.38 -1.63
C GLY A 63 6.98 -2.54 -0.88
N SER A 64 7.30 -1.28 -0.67
CA SER A 64 6.43 -0.29 -0.06
C SER A 64 6.55 1.01 -0.84
N HIS A 65 5.53 1.34 -1.62
CA HIS A 65 5.43 2.63 -2.29
C HIS A 65 5.01 3.70 -1.28
N THR A 66 3.87 3.45 -0.64
CA THR A 66 3.38 4.22 0.51
C THR A 66 3.07 3.27 1.66
N HIS A 67 2.99 3.83 2.86
CA HIS A 67 2.49 3.14 4.03
C HIS A 67 1.65 4.10 4.88
N SER A 68 0.72 3.56 5.64
CA SER A 68 -0.15 4.38 6.50
C SER A 68 -0.04 3.90 7.94
N VAL A 69 0.27 4.80 8.86
CA VAL A 69 0.18 4.52 10.29
C VAL A 69 -1.30 4.52 10.67
N VAL A 70 -1.83 3.36 11.01
CA VAL A 70 -3.24 3.16 11.29
C VAL A 70 -3.56 3.39 12.76
N SER A 71 -2.69 2.91 13.64
CA SER A 71 -2.85 3.10 15.08
C SER A 71 -1.51 3.02 15.80
N GLY A 72 -1.48 3.58 17.00
CA GLY A 72 -0.43 3.35 17.96
C GLY A 72 0.36 4.59 18.38
N PRO A 73 1.31 4.41 19.34
CA PRO A 73 1.28 3.25 20.21
C PRO A 73 0.14 3.36 21.24
N GLY A 74 -0.67 2.30 21.34
CA GLY A 74 -1.69 2.16 22.37
C GLY A 74 -1.10 1.64 23.69
N GLU A 75 -1.97 1.16 24.60
CA GLU A 75 -1.54 0.56 25.88
C GLU A 75 -0.67 -0.69 25.67
N ASP A 76 -0.80 -1.36 24.52
CA ASP A 76 -0.01 -2.53 24.16
C ASP A 76 1.40 -2.19 23.62
N GLY A 77 1.73 -0.90 23.45
CA GLY A 77 3.01 -0.45 22.93
C GLY A 77 3.25 -0.85 21.47
N ARG A 78 2.18 -1.02 20.67
CA ARG A 78 2.25 -1.46 19.28
C ARG A 78 1.82 -0.35 18.34
N ILE A 79 2.53 -0.24 17.23
CA ILE A 79 2.13 0.59 16.07
C ILE A 79 1.64 -0.37 15.01
N ILE A 80 0.49 -0.08 14.39
CA ILE A 80 -0.02 -0.81 13.24
C ILE A 80 0.12 0.05 11.99
N VAL A 81 0.70 -0.55 10.96
CA VAL A 81 0.96 0.09 9.67
C VAL A 81 0.34 -0.76 8.57
N TYR A 82 -0.39 -0.13 7.66
CA TYR A 82 -0.78 -0.76 6.40
C TYR A 82 0.25 -0.45 5.33
N ASN A 83 0.64 -1.48 4.61
CA ASN A 83 1.52 -1.40 3.47
C ASN A 83 0.85 -1.98 2.24
N SER A 84 0.88 -1.25 1.16
CA SER A 84 0.49 -1.75 -0.16
C SER A 84 1.65 -1.52 -1.12
N GLY A 85 2.26 -2.62 -1.53
CA GLY A 85 3.32 -2.57 -2.53
C GLY A 85 2.73 -2.42 -3.93
N THR A 86 3.28 -1.55 -4.73
CA THR A 86 2.85 -1.29 -6.11
C THR A 86 3.76 -1.93 -7.15
N SER A 87 4.92 -2.41 -6.75
CA SER A 87 5.91 -3.00 -7.63
C SER A 87 5.57 -4.46 -8.02
N THR A 88 6.36 -5.03 -8.93
CA THR A 88 6.29 -6.46 -9.26
C THR A 88 6.55 -7.33 -8.04
N VAL A 89 5.95 -8.49 -7.99
CA VAL A 89 6.21 -9.49 -6.95
C VAL A 89 7.64 -10.00 -7.09
N ARG A 90 8.32 -10.20 -5.96
CA ARG A 90 9.66 -10.83 -5.92
C ARG A 90 9.52 -12.33 -6.17
N GLU A 91 10.62 -12.92 -6.63
CA GLU A 91 10.70 -14.37 -6.74
C GLU A 91 10.65 -15.05 -5.36
N GLU A 92 10.02 -16.21 -5.27
CA GLU A 92 9.90 -16.97 -4.01
C GLU A 92 11.27 -17.38 -3.47
N GLU A 93 12.25 -17.61 -4.35
CA GLU A 93 13.64 -17.91 -3.98
C GLU A 93 14.33 -16.73 -3.29
N GLU A 94 13.87 -15.51 -3.51
CA GLU A 94 14.41 -14.32 -2.88
C GLU A 94 13.75 -14.03 -1.53
N LEU A 95 12.44 -14.25 -1.44
CA LEU A 95 11.67 -14.10 -0.22
C LEU A 95 10.53 -15.13 -0.20
N GLU A 96 10.63 -16.08 0.72
CA GLU A 96 9.64 -17.14 0.89
C GLU A 96 8.21 -16.60 1.01
N GLY A 97 7.28 -17.21 0.29
CA GLY A 97 5.86 -16.86 0.27
C GLY A 97 5.50 -15.71 -0.67
N CYS A 98 6.44 -15.21 -1.48
CA CYS A 98 6.17 -14.25 -2.54
C CYS A 98 5.81 -14.98 -3.83
N ILE A 99 4.52 -15.07 -4.12
CA ILE A 99 3.98 -15.80 -5.28
C ILE A 99 3.23 -14.81 -6.16
N ASP A 100 3.60 -14.75 -7.45
CA ASP A 100 2.97 -13.92 -8.48
C ASP A 100 2.00 -14.75 -9.33
N GLU A 101 1.16 -15.54 -8.72
CA GLU A 101 0.11 -16.28 -9.43
C GLU A 101 -1.26 -15.68 -9.16
N SER A 102 -2.06 -15.56 -10.20
CA SER A 102 -3.39 -14.97 -10.12
C SER A 102 -4.27 -15.40 -11.29
N PRO A 103 -5.60 -15.43 -11.09
CA PRO A 103 -6.35 -15.54 -9.84
C PRO A 103 -6.71 -17.01 -9.60
N GLY A 104 -6.29 -17.60 -8.54
CA GLY A 104 -6.62 -18.99 -8.17
C GLY A 104 -5.74 -19.55 -7.06
N ASP A 105 -4.55 -18.99 -6.88
CA ASP A 105 -3.71 -19.31 -5.72
C ASP A 105 -3.95 -18.29 -4.61
N THR A 106 -4.54 -18.74 -3.51
CA THR A 106 -4.85 -17.91 -2.34
C THR A 106 -3.59 -17.42 -1.61
N ARG A 107 -2.42 -17.93 -1.94
CA ARG A 107 -1.12 -17.51 -1.41
C ARG A 107 -0.52 -16.33 -2.17
N THR A 108 -1.14 -15.90 -3.28
CA THR A 108 -0.61 -14.81 -4.11
C THR A 108 -0.32 -13.56 -3.29
N ALA A 109 0.76 -12.86 -3.63
CA ALA A 109 1.09 -11.54 -3.07
C ALA A 109 0.28 -10.40 -3.70
N LEU A 110 -0.54 -10.71 -4.70
CA LEU A 110 -1.49 -9.78 -5.31
C LEU A 110 -2.81 -9.76 -4.54
N PHE A 111 -3.63 -8.74 -4.75
CA PHE A 111 -4.98 -8.61 -4.20
C PHE A 111 -5.05 -8.60 -2.67
N ARG A 112 -4.02 -8.09 -2.01
CA ARG A 112 -3.94 -7.97 -0.56
C ARG A 112 -3.19 -6.70 -0.16
N ILE A 113 -3.33 -6.32 1.10
CA ILE A 113 -2.45 -5.37 1.78
C ILE A 113 -1.70 -6.12 2.87
N ASP A 114 -0.54 -5.61 3.30
CA ASP A 114 0.17 -6.17 4.44
C ASP A 114 -0.11 -5.33 5.69
N VAL A 115 -0.49 -5.99 6.77
CA VAL A 115 -0.66 -5.38 8.09
C VAL A 115 0.62 -5.63 8.88
N ILE A 116 1.38 -4.57 9.13
CA ILE A 116 2.65 -4.61 9.84
C ILE A 116 2.44 -4.16 11.28
N GLU A 117 2.93 -4.94 12.23
CA GLU A 117 2.98 -4.59 13.64
C GLU A 117 4.41 -4.26 14.05
N ILE A 118 4.60 -3.10 14.69
CA ILE A 118 5.89 -2.60 15.15
C ILE A 118 5.84 -2.43 16.68
N PRO A 119 6.54 -3.26 17.47
CA PRO A 119 6.72 -3.04 18.90
C PRO A 119 7.61 -1.82 19.14
N VAL A 120 7.15 -0.85 19.95
CA VAL A 120 7.92 0.37 20.23
C VAL A 120 9.14 0.08 21.10
N ASP A 121 9.02 -0.87 22.02
CA ASP A 121 10.08 -1.29 22.95
C ASP A 121 11.18 -2.15 22.28
N ASP A 122 10.84 -2.82 21.16
CA ASP A 122 11.79 -3.60 20.37
C ASP A 122 11.39 -3.60 18.89
N PRO A 123 11.67 -2.54 18.13
CA PRO A 123 11.30 -2.44 16.71
C PRO A 123 11.97 -3.49 15.82
N SER A 124 12.98 -4.19 16.30
CA SER A 124 13.60 -5.30 15.57
C SER A 124 12.65 -6.51 15.41
N GLN A 125 11.60 -6.58 16.23
CA GLN A 125 10.55 -7.60 16.15
C GLN A 125 9.38 -7.20 15.24
N ALA A 126 9.51 -6.11 14.49
CA ALA A 126 8.50 -5.72 13.52
C ALA A 126 8.27 -6.84 12.49
N ARG A 127 7.01 -7.10 12.17
CA ARG A 127 6.62 -8.18 11.25
C ARG A 127 5.26 -7.92 10.61
N ILE A 128 5.00 -8.59 9.51
CA ILE A 128 3.66 -8.75 8.96
C ILE A 128 2.86 -9.67 9.90
N VAL A 129 1.72 -9.23 10.39
CA VAL A 129 0.84 -10.00 11.28
C VAL A 129 -0.39 -10.53 10.55
N ASP A 130 -0.77 -9.90 9.44
CA ASP A 130 -1.84 -10.34 8.55
C ASP A 130 -1.61 -9.80 7.14
N SER A 131 -2.19 -10.45 6.14
CA SER A 131 -2.19 -10.00 4.74
C SER A 131 -3.59 -10.24 4.15
N PRO A 132 -4.60 -9.48 4.60
CA PRO A 132 -5.98 -9.70 4.21
C PRO A 132 -6.22 -9.44 2.72
N ALA A 133 -7.00 -10.33 2.09
CA ALA A 133 -7.42 -10.24 0.70
C ALA A 133 -8.57 -9.22 0.54
N VAL A 134 -8.29 -7.95 0.79
CA VAL A 134 -9.29 -6.87 0.84
C VAL A 134 -9.99 -6.59 -0.49
N PHE A 135 -9.43 -7.08 -1.59
CA PHE A 135 -10.00 -6.95 -2.94
C PHE A 135 -10.88 -8.14 -3.33
N ALA A 136 -10.95 -9.17 -2.49
CA ALA A 136 -11.75 -10.35 -2.80
C ALA A 136 -13.24 -10.03 -2.87
N ASP A 137 -13.96 -10.76 -3.71
CA ASP A 137 -15.41 -10.75 -3.73
C ASP A 137 -15.95 -11.39 -2.44
N PRO A 138 -16.79 -10.69 -1.66
CA PRO A 138 -17.22 -11.16 -0.35
C PRO A 138 -18.17 -12.37 -0.40
N GLU A 139 -18.83 -12.61 -1.54
CA GLU A 139 -19.79 -13.72 -1.69
C GLU A 139 -19.10 -14.98 -2.21
N THR A 140 -18.20 -14.83 -3.17
CA THR A 140 -17.55 -15.97 -3.86
C THR A 140 -16.15 -16.28 -3.37
N GLY A 141 -15.49 -15.32 -2.67
CA GLY A 141 -14.10 -15.42 -2.24
C GLY A 141 -13.08 -15.31 -3.38
N VAL A 142 -13.50 -14.93 -4.58
CA VAL A 142 -12.58 -14.71 -5.72
C VAL A 142 -11.69 -13.51 -5.41
N LEU A 143 -10.37 -13.69 -5.41
CA LEU A 143 -9.40 -12.67 -4.99
C LEU A 143 -9.46 -11.39 -5.84
N ALA A 144 -9.62 -11.53 -7.17
CA ALA A 144 -9.82 -10.42 -8.10
C ALA A 144 -11.30 -10.03 -8.16
N GLY A 145 -11.88 -9.59 -7.03
CA GLY A 145 -13.31 -9.28 -6.90
C GLY A 145 -13.71 -7.87 -7.34
N LEU A 146 -12.75 -6.99 -7.61
CA LEU A 146 -12.96 -5.60 -8.02
C LEU A 146 -12.69 -5.40 -9.52
N TRP A 147 -12.38 -4.18 -9.92
CA TRP A 147 -12.15 -3.85 -11.32
C TRP A 147 -11.04 -4.71 -11.95
N ARG A 148 -11.34 -5.29 -13.10
CA ARG A 148 -10.46 -6.28 -13.76
C ARG A 148 -9.39 -5.66 -14.66
N GLY A 149 -9.43 -4.34 -14.84
CA GLY A 149 -8.63 -3.62 -15.83
C GLY A 149 -9.30 -3.57 -17.21
N GLY A 150 -8.73 -2.78 -18.08
CA GLY A 150 -9.22 -2.54 -19.44
C GLY A 150 -10.02 -1.25 -19.58
N ASP A 151 -10.71 -1.10 -20.70
CA ASP A 151 -11.54 0.06 -21.00
C ASP A 151 -12.92 -0.06 -20.35
N HIS A 152 -13.48 1.06 -19.92
CA HIS A 152 -14.86 1.16 -19.44
C HIS A 152 -15.89 1.30 -20.57
N GLY A 153 -15.47 1.37 -21.80
CA GLY A 153 -16.28 1.53 -23.00
C GLY A 153 -15.61 2.42 -24.05
N ASP A 154 -16.34 2.74 -25.12
CA ASP A 154 -15.84 3.59 -26.20
C ASP A 154 -15.44 4.98 -25.66
N ASP A 155 -14.33 5.50 -26.16
CA ASP A 155 -13.76 6.80 -25.79
C ASP A 155 -13.27 6.95 -24.35
N THR A 156 -13.26 5.87 -23.55
CA THR A 156 -12.61 5.81 -22.24
C THR A 156 -11.15 5.38 -22.36
N GLN A 157 -10.43 5.42 -21.25
CA GLN A 157 -9.05 4.99 -21.24
C GLN A 157 -8.91 3.61 -20.59
N GLU A 158 -7.85 2.92 -20.96
CA GLU A 158 -7.46 1.70 -20.29
C GLU A 158 -7.01 2.01 -18.86
N THR A 159 -7.54 1.27 -17.89
CA THR A 159 -7.19 1.38 -16.47
C THR A 159 -6.68 0.07 -15.95
N TYR A 160 -5.80 0.15 -14.95
CA TYR A 160 -5.23 -1.05 -14.34
C TYR A 160 -6.28 -1.81 -13.52
N ARG A 161 -6.07 -3.11 -13.39
CA ARG A 161 -6.87 -3.93 -12.47
C ARG A 161 -6.62 -3.49 -11.02
N THR A 162 -7.61 -3.68 -10.16
CA THR A 162 -7.49 -3.40 -8.73
C THR A 162 -6.87 -4.58 -8.01
N ASP A 163 -5.54 -4.54 -7.84
CA ASP A 163 -4.78 -5.57 -7.13
C ASP A 163 -3.85 -5.00 -6.05
N GLN A 164 -3.91 -3.69 -5.84
CA GLN A 164 -3.09 -2.92 -4.91
C GLN A 164 -3.75 -1.58 -4.61
N CYS A 165 -3.32 -0.91 -3.54
CA CYS A 165 -3.60 0.50 -3.31
C CYS A 165 -2.33 1.32 -3.55
N HIS A 166 -2.46 2.46 -4.23
CA HIS A 166 -1.38 3.43 -4.31
C HIS A 166 -1.21 4.12 -2.95
N ASP A 167 -2.32 4.53 -2.34
CA ASP A 167 -2.34 5.19 -1.05
C ASP A 167 -3.54 4.76 -0.20
N ILE A 168 -3.38 4.78 1.13
CA ILE A 168 -4.45 4.54 2.10
C ILE A 168 -4.39 5.67 3.14
N THR A 169 -5.47 6.43 3.26
CA THR A 169 -5.60 7.51 4.25
C THR A 169 -6.52 7.09 5.38
N VAL A 170 -6.08 7.31 6.62
CA VAL A 170 -6.78 6.89 7.83
C VAL A 170 -7.54 8.04 8.45
N PHE A 171 -8.77 7.79 8.91
CA PHE A 171 -9.56 8.70 9.72
C PHE A 171 -9.95 8.02 11.05
N PRO A 172 -9.09 8.11 12.08
CA PRO A 172 -9.21 7.31 13.30
C PRO A 172 -10.47 7.60 14.11
N GLU A 173 -10.98 8.83 14.09
CA GLU A 173 -12.15 9.26 14.85
C GLU A 173 -13.43 8.47 14.47
N HIS A 174 -13.47 7.95 13.26
CA HIS A 174 -14.59 7.12 12.77
C HIS A 174 -14.21 5.66 12.56
N ASN A 175 -12.98 5.26 12.89
CA ASN A 175 -12.45 3.92 12.63
C ASN A 175 -12.58 3.51 11.16
N ILE A 176 -12.31 4.44 10.24
CA ILE A 176 -12.34 4.18 8.81
C ILE A 176 -11.02 4.57 8.15
N ALA A 177 -10.75 3.93 7.01
CA ALA A 177 -9.72 4.36 6.10
C ALA A 177 -10.25 4.37 4.66
N ALA A 178 -9.64 5.18 3.80
CA ALA A 178 -9.96 5.23 2.38
C ALA A 178 -8.73 4.84 1.58
N GLY A 179 -8.87 3.86 0.69
CA GLY A 179 -7.83 3.40 -0.21
C GLY A 179 -8.07 3.87 -1.64
N ALA A 180 -7.08 4.51 -2.22
CA ALA A 180 -7.00 4.77 -3.65
C ALA A 180 -6.26 3.60 -4.31
N CYS A 181 -7.02 2.69 -4.95
CA CYS A 181 -6.54 1.36 -5.28
C CYS A 181 -6.65 1.07 -6.78
N SER A 182 -5.80 1.68 -7.57
CA SER A 182 -5.74 1.50 -9.03
C SER A 182 -7.07 1.76 -9.72
N GLY A 183 -7.89 0.73 -9.96
CA GLY A 183 -9.19 0.82 -10.62
C GLY A 183 -10.37 1.18 -9.70
N ASN A 184 -10.17 1.22 -8.38
CA ASN A 184 -11.23 1.50 -7.41
C ASN A 184 -10.79 2.45 -6.31
N GLY A 185 -11.71 3.27 -5.82
CA GLY A 185 -11.64 3.82 -4.49
C GLY A 185 -12.37 2.88 -3.53
N ILE A 186 -11.82 2.63 -2.34
CA ILE A 186 -12.41 1.72 -1.36
C ILE A 186 -12.44 2.33 0.04
N ILE A 187 -13.41 1.90 0.84
CA ILE A 187 -13.52 2.28 2.24
C ILE A 187 -13.33 1.04 3.10
N PHE A 188 -12.51 1.17 4.13
CA PHE A 188 -12.25 0.13 5.12
C PHE A 188 -12.87 0.48 6.47
N ASP A 189 -13.43 -0.51 7.15
CA ASP A 189 -13.58 -0.52 8.60
C ASP A 189 -12.22 -0.94 9.22
N ILE A 190 -11.71 -0.12 10.10
CA ILE A 190 -10.47 -0.34 10.85
C ILE A 190 -10.70 -0.36 12.36
N SER A 191 -11.92 -0.69 12.81
CA SER A 191 -12.24 -0.83 14.24
C SER A 191 -11.33 -1.84 14.95
N ASP A 192 -10.92 -2.91 14.26
CA ASP A 192 -9.75 -3.71 14.60
C ASP A 192 -8.64 -3.40 13.57
N PRO A 193 -7.65 -2.59 13.91
CA PRO A 193 -6.62 -2.20 12.95
C PRO A 193 -5.76 -3.36 12.46
N ARG A 194 -5.78 -4.51 13.15
CA ARG A 194 -5.10 -5.73 12.68
C ARG A 194 -5.91 -6.53 11.65
N LYS A 195 -7.20 -6.19 11.48
CA LYS A 195 -8.14 -6.92 10.60
C LYS A 195 -9.01 -5.98 9.79
N PRO A 196 -8.42 -5.15 8.92
CA PRO A 196 -9.21 -4.24 8.09
C PRO A 196 -10.21 -5.02 7.24
N GLN A 197 -11.40 -4.46 7.09
CA GLN A 197 -12.45 -5.02 6.26
C GLN A 197 -12.91 -3.97 5.25
N ARG A 198 -12.97 -4.34 3.97
CA ARG A 198 -13.59 -3.48 2.98
C ARG A 198 -15.10 -3.43 3.22
N ILE A 199 -15.65 -2.23 3.36
CA ILE A 199 -17.08 -2.00 3.60
C ILE A 199 -17.78 -1.29 2.46
N ASP A 200 -17.04 -0.63 1.57
CA ASP A 200 -17.59 0.03 0.37
C ASP A 200 -16.51 0.18 -0.70
N GLU A 201 -16.94 0.29 -1.95
CA GLU A 201 -16.07 0.57 -3.10
C GLU A 201 -16.80 1.38 -4.16
N VAL A 202 -16.01 2.12 -4.96
CA VAL A 202 -16.50 2.87 -6.10
C VAL A 202 -15.55 2.69 -7.28
N VAL A 203 -16.10 2.66 -8.48
CA VAL A 203 -15.39 2.74 -9.75
C VAL A 203 -15.95 3.93 -10.55
N ASP A 204 -15.11 4.63 -11.28
CA ASP A 204 -15.48 5.74 -12.13
C ASP A 204 -14.89 5.54 -13.52
N GLN A 205 -15.73 5.68 -14.56
CA GLN A 205 -15.32 5.48 -15.95
C GLN A 205 -14.34 6.55 -16.44
N GLY A 206 -14.35 7.73 -15.80
CA GLY A 206 -13.42 8.81 -16.10
C GLY A 206 -12.08 8.69 -15.38
N PHE A 207 -11.99 7.83 -14.34
CA PHE A 207 -10.76 7.62 -13.59
C PHE A 207 -9.84 6.62 -14.26
N ALA A 208 -8.60 7.03 -14.48
CA ALA A 208 -7.57 6.18 -15.03
C ALA A 208 -6.85 5.36 -13.95
N TYR A 209 -6.45 6.04 -12.86
CA TYR A 209 -5.69 5.44 -11.78
C TYR A 209 -5.98 6.15 -10.46
N TRP A 210 -6.65 5.47 -9.55
CA TRP A 210 -6.98 5.99 -8.22
C TRP A 210 -5.70 6.12 -7.40
N HIS A 211 -5.26 7.37 -7.17
CA HIS A 211 -3.93 7.71 -6.68
C HIS A 211 -3.89 8.05 -5.20
N SER A 212 -4.73 8.99 -4.75
CA SER A 212 -4.81 9.34 -3.34
C SER A 212 -6.25 9.53 -2.87
N ALA A 213 -6.46 9.44 -1.57
CA ALA A 213 -7.73 9.67 -0.92
C ALA A 213 -7.56 10.68 0.22
N THR A 214 -8.49 11.61 0.38
CA THR A 214 -8.43 12.63 1.44
C THR A 214 -9.79 12.85 2.04
N PHE A 215 -9.92 12.66 3.36
CA PHE A 215 -11.13 12.99 4.09
C PHE A 215 -11.28 14.48 4.32
N ASN A 216 -12.52 14.95 4.35
CA ASN A 216 -12.81 16.26 4.92
C ASN A 216 -12.65 16.25 6.45
N ASN A 217 -12.69 17.43 7.09
CA ASN A 217 -12.34 17.58 8.51
C ASN A 217 -13.24 16.80 9.48
N ASP A 218 -14.44 16.43 9.07
CA ASP A 218 -15.40 15.68 9.91
C ASP A 218 -15.56 14.20 9.49
N GLY A 219 -14.75 13.74 8.51
CA GLY A 219 -14.75 12.35 8.03
C GLY A 219 -16.01 11.92 7.30
N THR A 220 -16.91 12.86 6.95
CA THR A 220 -18.19 12.54 6.28
C THR A 220 -18.08 12.46 4.77
N LYS A 221 -16.96 12.89 4.20
CA LYS A 221 -16.68 12.87 2.77
C LYS A 221 -15.24 12.48 2.52
N VAL A 222 -15.01 11.78 1.43
CA VAL A 222 -13.69 11.50 0.90
C VAL A 222 -13.59 12.04 -0.54
N ILE A 223 -12.44 12.61 -0.86
CA ILE A 223 -12.07 13.02 -2.22
C ILE A 223 -11.00 12.05 -2.69
N PHE A 224 -11.24 11.40 -3.81
CA PHE A 224 -10.23 10.61 -4.50
C PHE A 224 -9.63 11.45 -5.64
N THR A 225 -8.37 11.22 -5.92
CA THR A 225 -7.67 11.86 -7.04
C THR A 225 -7.23 10.84 -8.07
N ASP A 226 -7.12 11.29 -9.30
CA ASP A 226 -6.65 10.50 -10.43
C ASP A 226 -5.21 10.89 -10.79
N GLU A 227 -4.32 9.91 -10.89
CA GLU A 227 -3.00 10.08 -11.47
C GLU A 227 -3.00 9.60 -12.93
N TRP A 228 -3.72 10.28 -13.76
CA TRP A 228 -3.90 9.89 -15.14
C TRP A 228 -2.58 9.64 -15.89
N GLY A 229 -2.47 8.48 -16.53
CA GLY A 229 -1.27 8.06 -17.24
C GLY A 229 -0.05 7.90 -16.33
N GLY A 230 -0.25 7.61 -15.01
CA GLY A 230 0.82 7.53 -14.03
C GLY A 230 1.57 8.86 -13.85
N GLY A 231 0.86 9.99 -13.95
CA GLY A 231 1.43 11.32 -13.91
C GLY A 231 2.26 11.70 -15.15
N MET A 232 2.37 10.82 -16.13
CA MET A 232 3.21 11.00 -17.32
C MET A 232 2.51 11.70 -18.48
N GLN A 233 1.19 11.70 -18.51
CA GLN A 233 0.39 12.26 -19.58
C GLN A 233 -0.87 12.94 -19.07
N PRO A 234 -0.81 14.22 -18.67
CA PRO A 234 -1.99 14.95 -18.32
C PRO A 234 -2.91 15.03 -19.55
N ARG A 235 -4.15 14.56 -19.42
CA ARG A 235 -5.11 14.57 -20.51
C ARG A 235 -6.17 15.65 -20.39
N CYS A 236 -6.24 16.37 -19.26
CA CYS A 236 -7.15 17.51 -19.14
C CYS A 236 -6.75 18.59 -20.14
N ARG A 237 -7.51 18.70 -21.21
CA ARG A 237 -7.39 19.73 -22.23
C ARG A 237 -8.57 20.68 -22.12
N ALA A 238 -8.40 21.90 -22.58
CA ALA A 238 -9.44 22.94 -22.50
C ALA A 238 -10.78 22.58 -23.19
N TYR A 239 -10.81 21.55 -24.01
CA TYR A 239 -11.97 21.06 -24.74
C TYR A 239 -12.46 19.68 -24.28
N ASP A 240 -11.83 19.09 -23.28
CA ASP A 240 -12.31 17.83 -22.73
C ASP A 240 -13.62 18.07 -21.96
N PRO A 241 -14.57 17.11 -21.99
CA PRO A 241 -15.79 17.22 -21.21
C PRO A 241 -15.50 17.43 -19.72
N LEU A 242 -16.31 18.27 -19.06
CA LEU A 242 -16.14 18.56 -17.62
C LEU A 242 -16.63 17.43 -16.70
N ASP A 243 -17.31 16.45 -17.28
CA ASP A 243 -17.89 15.28 -16.63
C ASP A 243 -17.08 14.00 -16.89
N TRP A 244 -15.86 14.18 -17.29
CA TRP A 244 -14.92 13.08 -17.52
C TRP A 244 -14.31 12.60 -16.23
#